data_32ca9a0ce7c174079cb712cad6bee996
#
_entry.id   32ca9a0ce7c174079cb712cad6bee996
#
_cell.length_a   1.000
_cell.length_b   1.000
_cell.length_c   1.000
_cell.angle_alpha   90.00
_cell.angle_beta   90.00
_cell.angle_gamma   90.00
#
_symmetry.space_group_name_H-M   'P 1'
#
loop_
_entity.id
_entity.type
_entity.pdbx_description
1 polymer ?
#
loop_
_entity_poly.entity_id
_entity_poly.type
_entity_poly.pdbx_seq_one_letter_code
_entity_poly.pdbx_strand_id
1 'polypeptide(L)'
;MSLIIGIDPGSRLTGYGIIEKDGNKLRFVDAGTIRTETQAMPERLKRIFAGVERIVKFHGPTEAAVEQVFMAQNPDSALKLGQARGAAIAALVNLDLQVAEYTARQIKQSVVGYGAADKEQVQMMVMRLLNLSIQPQSDAADALAAAICHAHASGSMTKLAVLNALGGMARGRSRASTRRR
;
A
#
# COMPACT_ATOMS: atom_id res chain seq x y z
N MET A 1 -11.56 12.14 2.95
CA MET A 1 -11.64 10.81 2.32
C MET A 1 -10.46 10.67 1.37
N SER A 2 -9.72 9.57 1.40
CA SER A 2 -8.67 9.25 0.40
C SER A 2 -8.91 7.86 -0.19
N LEU A 3 -8.55 7.69 -1.46
CA LEU A 3 -8.59 6.41 -2.16
C LEU A 3 -7.16 5.89 -2.28
N ILE A 4 -6.93 4.68 -1.79
CA ILE A 4 -5.61 4.08 -1.69
C ILE A 4 -5.57 2.83 -2.57
N ILE A 5 -4.58 2.75 -3.47
CA ILE A 5 -4.27 1.53 -4.20
C ILE A 5 -3.10 0.80 -3.53
N GLY A 6 -3.28 -0.48 -3.23
CA GLY A 6 -2.21 -1.40 -2.85
C GLY A 6 -1.82 -2.27 -4.03
N ILE A 7 -0.53 -2.53 -4.18
CA ILE A 7 0.02 -3.44 -5.19
C ILE A 7 0.89 -4.51 -4.52
N ASP A 8 0.63 -5.76 -4.85
CA ASP A 8 1.50 -6.90 -4.61
C ASP A 8 2.17 -7.31 -5.93
N PRO A 9 3.44 -6.89 -6.16
CA PRO A 9 4.09 -7.13 -7.43
C PRO A 9 4.48 -8.59 -7.63
N GLY A 10 4.10 -9.17 -8.75
CA GLY A 10 4.54 -10.50 -9.16
C GLY A 10 4.79 -10.59 -10.67
N SER A 11 5.79 -11.35 -11.09
CA SER A 11 6.16 -11.47 -12.51
C SER A 11 5.20 -12.32 -13.35
N ARG A 12 4.31 -13.09 -12.72
CA ARG A 12 3.25 -13.89 -13.37
C ARG A 12 1.87 -13.36 -13.06
N LEU A 13 1.67 -12.97 -11.81
CA LEU A 13 0.47 -12.37 -11.29
C LEU A 13 0.89 -11.13 -10.50
N THR A 14 0.29 -10.00 -10.76
CA THR A 14 0.42 -8.79 -9.94
C THR A 14 -0.95 -8.53 -9.31
N GLY A 15 -1.03 -8.56 -8.00
CA GLY A 15 -2.23 -8.23 -7.25
C GLY A 15 -2.45 -6.73 -7.16
N TYR A 16 -3.72 -6.30 -7.17
CA TYR A 16 -4.11 -4.95 -6.81
C TYR A 16 -5.29 -4.97 -5.85
N GLY A 17 -5.36 -3.97 -4.98
CA GLY A 17 -6.50 -3.77 -4.09
C GLY A 17 -6.73 -2.28 -3.86
N ILE A 18 -7.98 -1.84 -3.91
CA ILE A 18 -8.37 -0.46 -3.74
C ILE A 18 -9.31 -0.34 -2.55
N ILE A 19 -8.97 0.55 -1.64
CA ILE A 19 -9.79 0.87 -0.48
C ILE A 19 -10.03 2.37 -0.38
N GLU A 20 -11.16 2.73 0.18
CA GLU A 20 -11.44 4.10 0.62
C GLU A 20 -11.19 4.23 2.12
N LYS A 21 -10.51 5.30 2.52
CA LYS A 21 -10.27 5.68 3.91
C LYS A 21 -11.03 6.93 4.27
N ASP A 22 -11.86 6.83 5.31
CA ASP A 22 -12.55 7.97 5.92
C ASP A 22 -12.31 7.97 7.43
N GLY A 23 -11.40 8.81 7.89
CA GLY A 23 -10.91 8.79 9.26
C GLY A 23 -10.28 7.44 9.61
N ASN A 24 -10.91 6.68 10.51
CA ASN A 24 -10.49 5.32 10.90
C ASN A 24 -11.30 4.22 10.18
N LYS A 25 -12.27 4.57 9.35
CA LYS A 25 -13.08 3.59 8.60
C LYS A 25 -12.41 3.26 7.29
N LEU A 26 -12.37 1.98 6.96
CA LEU A 26 -11.90 1.46 5.68
C LEU A 26 -13.07 0.82 4.94
N ARG A 27 -13.16 1.06 3.65
CA ARG A 27 -14.18 0.49 2.78
C ARG A 27 -13.52 -0.14 1.56
N PHE A 28 -13.91 -1.36 1.25
CA PHE A 28 -13.52 -2.02 0.01
C PHE A 28 -14.11 -1.30 -1.20
N VAL A 29 -13.30 -1.13 -2.24
CA VAL A 29 -13.73 -0.56 -3.52
C VAL A 29 -13.59 -1.59 -4.64
N ASP A 30 -12.38 -2.12 -4.83
CA ASP A 30 -12.09 -3.12 -5.87
C ASP A 30 -10.83 -3.91 -5.53
N ALA A 31 -10.68 -5.12 -6.08
CA ALA A 31 -9.45 -5.90 -6.00
C ALA A 31 -9.41 -6.95 -7.11
N GLY A 32 -8.20 -7.30 -7.54
CA GLY A 32 -8.02 -8.31 -8.58
C GLY A 32 -6.56 -8.57 -8.91
N THR A 33 -6.33 -9.19 -10.08
CA THR A 33 -4.99 -9.55 -10.53
C THR A 33 -4.76 -9.21 -11.99
N ILE A 34 -3.54 -8.77 -12.30
CA ILE A 34 -3.02 -8.61 -13.66
C ILE A 34 -2.23 -9.87 -14.00
N ARG A 35 -2.72 -10.67 -14.97
CA ARG A 35 -2.13 -11.96 -15.37
C ARG A 35 -1.17 -11.80 -16.54
N THR A 36 0.02 -12.39 -16.43
CA THR A 36 1.10 -12.26 -17.42
C THR A 36 1.89 -13.55 -17.64
N GLU A 37 1.46 -14.68 -17.08
CA GLU A 37 2.24 -15.93 -17.00
C GLU A 37 2.62 -16.56 -18.34
N THR A 38 1.87 -16.28 -19.40
CA THR A 38 2.08 -16.88 -20.74
C THR A 38 2.97 -16.05 -21.67
N GLN A 39 3.51 -14.92 -21.20
CA GLN A 39 4.22 -13.95 -22.02
C GLN A 39 5.72 -13.95 -21.74
N ALA A 40 6.54 -13.50 -22.73
CA ALA A 40 7.95 -13.19 -22.52
C ALA A 40 8.09 -12.00 -21.55
N MET A 41 9.28 -11.82 -20.96
CA MET A 41 9.45 -10.83 -19.89
C MET A 41 9.13 -9.39 -20.33
N PRO A 42 9.56 -8.89 -21.50
CA PRO A 42 9.22 -7.54 -21.95
C PRO A 42 7.71 -7.31 -22.06
N GLU A 43 6.97 -8.26 -22.61
CA GLU A 43 5.52 -8.21 -22.75
C GLU A 43 4.81 -8.25 -21.38
N ARG A 44 5.35 -9.02 -20.42
CA ARG A 44 4.86 -9.01 -19.03
C ARG A 44 4.98 -7.62 -18.42
N LEU A 45 6.15 -6.98 -18.54
CA LEU A 45 6.39 -5.65 -18.00
C LEU A 45 5.45 -4.61 -18.63
N LYS A 46 5.28 -4.65 -19.96
CA LYS A 46 4.31 -3.80 -20.68
C LYS A 46 2.90 -4.01 -20.14
N ARG A 47 2.48 -5.27 -19.92
CA ARG A 47 1.15 -5.60 -19.45
C ARG A 47 0.92 -5.20 -18.00
N ILE A 48 1.93 -5.35 -17.13
CA ILE A 48 1.86 -4.86 -15.75
C ILE A 48 1.70 -3.35 -15.75
N PHE A 49 2.57 -2.62 -16.45
CA PHE A 49 2.52 -1.17 -16.55
C PHE A 49 1.15 -0.67 -17.03
N ALA A 50 0.69 -1.15 -18.20
CA ALA A 50 -0.60 -0.75 -18.77
C ALA A 50 -1.79 -1.18 -17.90
N GLY A 51 -1.70 -2.31 -17.21
CA GLY A 51 -2.72 -2.80 -16.29
C GLY A 51 -2.88 -1.88 -15.08
N VAL A 52 -1.76 -1.50 -14.44
CA VAL A 52 -1.74 -0.58 -13.31
C VAL A 52 -2.25 0.80 -13.75
N GLU A 53 -1.75 1.35 -14.88
CA GLU A 53 -2.26 2.62 -15.41
C GLU A 53 -3.78 2.63 -15.60
N ARG A 54 -4.32 1.56 -16.19
CA ARG A 54 -5.76 1.44 -16.44
C ARG A 54 -6.56 1.45 -15.14
N ILE A 55 -6.09 0.70 -14.11
CA ILE A 55 -6.74 0.64 -12.81
C ILE A 55 -6.72 2.01 -12.13
N VAL A 56 -5.56 2.69 -12.14
CA VAL A 56 -5.41 4.03 -11.58
C VAL A 56 -6.31 5.05 -12.29
N LYS A 57 -6.32 5.05 -13.62
CA LYS A 57 -7.17 5.96 -14.41
C LYS A 57 -8.66 5.71 -14.19
N PHE A 58 -9.06 4.47 -13.96
CA PHE A 58 -10.46 4.11 -13.76
C PHE A 58 -10.98 4.49 -12.38
N HIS A 59 -10.18 4.23 -11.31
CA HIS A 59 -10.62 4.44 -9.94
C HIS A 59 -10.18 5.78 -9.34
N GLY A 60 -9.12 6.41 -9.86
CA GLY A 60 -8.60 7.68 -9.39
C GLY A 60 -8.04 7.64 -7.95
N PRO A 61 -7.21 6.63 -7.56
CA PRO A 61 -6.61 6.65 -6.23
C PRO A 61 -5.68 7.86 -6.07
N THR A 62 -5.59 8.37 -4.85
CA THR A 62 -4.74 9.51 -4.50
C THR A 62 -3.44 9.10 -3.82
N GLU A 63 -3.38 7.87 -3.31
CA GLU A 63 -2.23 7.33 -2.57
C GLU A 63 -1.95 5.90 -3.07
N ALA A 64 -0.68 5.48 -3.08
CA ALA A 64 -0.28 4.15 -3.49
C ALA A 64 0.63 3.47 -2.46
N ALA A 65 0.43 2.17 -2.27
CA ALA A 65 1.24 1.32 -1.41
C ALA A 65 1.75 0.11 -2.20
N VAL A 66 3.03 -0.21 -2.09
CA VAL A 66 3.65 -1.35 -2.77
C VAL A 66 4.39 -2.20 -1.76
N GLU A 67 4.24 -3.54 -1.85
CA GLU A 67 5.03 -4.44 -1.03
C GLU A 67 6.50 -4.42 -1.47
N GLN A 68 7.41 -4.29 -0.47
CA GLN A 68 8.84 -4.47 -0.69
C GLN A 68 9.18 -5.96 -0.72
N VAL A 69 9.77 -6.40 -1.81
CA VAL A 69 10.26 -7.77 -1.94
C VAL A 69 11.76 -7.79 -1.71
N PHE A 70 12.20 -8.54 -0.69
CA PHE A 70 13.62 -8.58 -0.31
C PHE A 70 14.39 -9.72 -0.97
N MET A 71 13.80 -10.90 -1.14
CA MET A 71 14.50 -12.05 -1.74
C MET A 71 13.50 -13.06 -2.33
N ALA A 72 13.77 -13.55 -3.53
CA ALA A 72 13.18 -14.77 -4.04
C ALA A 72 14.12 -15.95 -3.77
N GLN A 73 13.60 -17.18 -3.88
CA GLN A 73 14.35 -18.41 -3.58
C GLN A 73 15.58 -18.62 -4.48
N ASN A 74 15.63 -17.96 -5.64
CA ASN A 74 16.78 -17.97 -6.54
C ASN A 74 16.97 -16.62 -7.23
N PRO A 75 18.21 -16.32 -7.75
CA PRO A 75 18.53 -15.03 -8.36
C PRO A 75 17.67 -14.68 -9.59
N ASP A 76 17.33 -15.65 -10.44
CA ASP A 76 16.51 -15.42 -11.65
C ASP A 76 15.09 -14.97 -11.27
N SER A 77 14.49 -15.62 -10.28
CA SER A 77 13.19 -15.21 -9.76
C SER A 77 13.24 -13.84 -9.10
N ALA A 78 14.31 -13.51 -8.38
CA ALA A 78 14.51 -12.20 -7.77
C ALA A 78 14.59 -11.09 -8.83
N LEU A 79 15.35 -11.32 -9.92
CA LEU A 79 15.47 -10.38 -11.03
C LEU A 79 14.12 -10.14 -11.71
N LYS A 80 13.38 -11.21 -12.04
CA LYS A 80 12.06 -11.12 -12.67
C LYS A 80 11.05 -10.38 -11.79
N LEU A 81 11.12 -10.62 -10.49
CA LEU A 81 10.24 -9.97 -9.52
C LEU A 81 10.59 -8.47 -9.36
N GLY A 82 11.88 -8.14 -9.30
CA GLY A 82 12.34 -6.75 -9.27
C GLY A 82 11.94 -5.96 -10.52
N GLN A 83 12.02 -6.59 -11.71
CA GLN A 83 11.55 -5.98 -12.95
C GLN A 83 10.03 -5.74 -12.95
N ALA A 84 9.23 -6.73 -12.53
CA ALA A 84 7.78 -6.60 -12.41
C ALA A 84 7.38 -5.48 -11.43
N ARG A 85 8.05 -5.44 -10.26
CA ARG A 85 7.86 -4.39 -9.27
C ARG A 85 8.22 -3.01 -9.82
N GLY A 86 9.35 -2.89 -10.51
CA GLY A 86 9.77 -1.64 -11.16
C GLY A 86 8.74 -1.15 -12.18
N ALA A 87 8.16 -2.05 -12.99
CA ALA A 87 7.11 -1.70 -13.94
C ALA A 87 5.84 -1.19 -13.26
N ALA A 88 5.41 -1.82 -12.15
CA ALA A 88 4.26 -1.38 -11.39
C ALA A 88 4.48 0.00 -10.74
N ILE A 89 5.64 0.21 -10.10
CA ILE A 89 5.99 1.51 -9.49
C ILE A 89 6.09 2.59 -10.57
N ALA A 90 6.75 2.31 -11.71
CA ALA A 90 6.86 3.27 -12.81
C ALA A 90 5.48 3.71 -13.33
N ALA A 91 4.50 2.79 -13.42
CA ALA A 91 3.14 3.12 -13.82
C ALA A 91 2.43 4.04 -12.81
N LEU A 92 2.61 3.80 -11.50
CA LEU A 92 2.05 4.64 -10.44
C LEU A 92 2.65 6.05 -10.47
N VAL A 93 3.98 6.15 -10.53
CA VAL A 93 4.71 7.44 -10.54
C VAL A 93 4.46 8.22 -11.83
N ASN A 94 4.29 7.54 -12.97
CA ASN A 94 3.93 8.18 -14.24
C ASN A 94 2.54 8.86 -14.20
N LEU A 95 1.72 8.52 -13.23
CA LEU A 95 0.42 9.14 -12.96
C LEU A 95 0.44 10.03 -11.69
N ASP A 96 1.62 10.52 -11.31
CA ASP A 96 1.86 11.45 -10.19
C ASP A 96 1.43 10.92 -8.80
N LEU A 97 1.24 9.59 -8.64
CA LEU A 97 0.97 9.04 -7.33
C LEU A 97 2.24 8.97 -6.47
N GLN A 98 2.12 9.39 -5.21
CA GLN A 98 3.15 9.12 -4.21
C GLN A 98 3.10 7.66 -3.81
N VAL A 99 4.20 6.95 -3.96
CA VAL A 99 4.31 5.51 -3.67
C VAL A 99 4.99 5.31 -2.32
N ALA A 100 4.24 4.75 -1.37
CA ALA A 100 4.79 4.27 -0.12
C ALA A 100 5.13 2.78 -0.22
N GLU A 101 6.24 2.37 0.38
CA GLU A 101 6.71 0.99 0.32
C GLU A 101 6.74 0.36 1.70
N TYR A 102 6.25 -0.87 1.82
CA TYR A 102 6.14 -1.60 3.08
C TYR A 102 6.71 -3.00 2.97
N THR A 103 7.50 -3.43 3.94
CA THR A 103 7.95 -4.82 4.04
C THR A 103 6.78 -5.74 4.41
N ALA A 104 6.86 -7.02 4.04
CA ALA A 104 5.88 -8.03 4.44
C ALA A 104 5.65 -8.05 5.97
N ARG A 105 6.71 -7.85 6.76
CA ARG A 105 6.62 -7.77 8.23
C ARG A 105 5.80 -6.56 8.68
N GLN A 106 5.99 -5.39 8.09
CA GLN A 106 5.22 -4.18 8.41
C GLN A 106 3.76 -4.35 8.05
N ILE A 107 3.47 -4.94 6.88
CA ILE A 107 2.10 -5.24 6.44
C ILE A 107 1.41 -6.17 7.44
N LYS A 108 2.04 -7.30 7.79
CA LYS A 108 1.53 -8.24 8.79
C LYS A 108 1.29 -7.59 10.15
N GLN A 109 2.28 -6.84 10.65
CA GLN A 109 2.17 -6.10 11.91
C GLN A 109 1.00 -5.11 11.90
N SER A 110 0.79 -4.41 10.80
CA SER A 110 -0.26 -3.41 10.67
C SER A 110 -1.66 -4.03 10.57
N VAL A 111 -1.80 -5.16 9.88
CA VAL A 111 -3.09 -5.81 9.61
C VAL A 111 -3.52 -6.72 10.76
N VAL A 112 -2.60 -7.54 11.29
CA VAL A 112 -2.90 -8.58 12.30
C VAL A 112 -2.46 -8.17 13.71
N GLY A 113 -1.53 -7.22 13.83
CA GLY A 113 -0.95 -6.78 15.11
C GLY A 113 0.40 -7.40 15.44
N TYR A 114 0.89 -8.40 14.68
CA TYR A 114 2.22 -8.99 14.83
C TYR A 114 2.81 -9.43 13.49
N GLY A 115 4.15 -9.28 13.36
CA GLY A 115 4.84 -9.44 12.07
C GLY A 115 5.12 -10.88 11.63
N ALA A 116 4.84 -11.88 12.47
CA ALA A 116 5.03 -13.30 12.19
C ALA A 116 3.72 -14.02 11.80
N ALA A 117 2.63 -13.27 11.54
CA ALA A 117 1.36 -13.83 11.11
C ALA A 117 1.51 -14.68 9.83
N ASP A 118 0.80 -15.78 9.77
CA ASP A 118 0.70 -16.59 8.55
C ASP A 118 -0.23 -15.93 7.50
N LYS A 119 -0.27 -16.54 6.32
CA LYS A 119 -1.02 -15.97 5.19
C LYS A 119 -2.53 -16.01 5.44
N GLU A 120 -3.03 -17.08 6.02
CA GLU A 120 -4.44 -17.26 6.32
C GLU A 120 -4.93 -16.23 7.34
N GLN A 121 -4.13 -15.94 8.36
CA GLN A 121 -4.43 -14.92 9.36
C GLN A 121 -4.52 -13.51 8.75
N VAL A 122 -3.62 -13.18 7.82
CA VAL A 122 -3.67 -11.91 7.10
C VAL A 122 -4.93 -11.82 6.25
N GLN A 123 -5.25 -12.86 5.48
CA GLN A 123 -6.46 -12.90 4.64
C GLN A 123 -7.74 -12.78 5.46
N MET A 124 -7.87 -13.52 6.56
CA MET A 124 -9.02 -13.41 7.46
C MET A 124 -9.17 -11.99 8.03
N MET A 125 -8.06 -11.37 8.41
CA MET A 125 -8.09 -10.02 8.97
C MET A 125 -8.45 -8.98 7.90
N VAL A 126 -7.94 -9.09 6.67
CA VAL A 126 -8.35 -8.27 5.52
C VAL A 126 -9.86 -8.36 5.30
N MET A 127 -10.41 -9.58 5.26
CA MET A 127 -11.86 -9.78 5.12
C MET A 127 -12.64 -9.08 6.24
N ARG A 128 -12.18 -9.22 7.48
CA ARG A 128 -12.83 -8.59 8.66
C ARG A 128 -12.76 -7.07 8.62
N LEU A 129 -11.59 -6.50 8.34
CA LEU A 129 -11.38 -5.05 8.31
C LEU A 129 -12.17 -4.36 7.21
N LEU A 130 -12.35 -5.03 6.06
CA LEU A 130 -13.08 -4.53 4.90
C LEU A 130 -14.53 -5.05 4.83
N ASN A 131 -14.97 -5.85 5.80
CA ASN A 131 -16.31 -6.46 5.86
C ASN A 131 -16.67 -7.24 4.57
N LEU A 132 -15.74 -8.06 4.08
CA LEU A 132 -15.94 -8.86 2.87
C LEU A 132 -16.68 -10.15 3.18
N SER A 133 -17.68 -10.49 2.37
CA SER A 133 -18.42 -11.76 2.44
C SER A 133 -17.77 -12.88 1.65
N ILE A 134 -16.89 -12.56 0.69
CA ILE A 134 -16.19 -13.51 -0.19
C ILE A 134 -14.70 -13.26 -0.06
N GLN A 135 -13.93 -14.34 0.05
CA GLN A 135 -12.47 -14.28 0.14
C GLN A 135 -11.86 -13.83 -1.19
N PRO A 136 -11.05 -12.77 -1.22
CA PRO A 136 -10.32 -12.37 -2.41
C PRO A 136 -9.29 -13.44 -2.83
N GLN A 137 -8.89 -13.44 -4.11
CA GLN A 137 -7.73 -14.21 -4.55
C GLN A 137 -6.49 -13.80 -3.75
N SER A 138 -5.54 -14.73 -3.56
CA SER A 138 -4.37 -14.55 -2.72
C SER A 138 -3.62 -13.23 -2.98
N ASP A 139 -3.20 -13.00 -4.24
CA ASP A 139 -2.43 -11.80 -4.60
C ASP A 139 -3.23 -10.50 -4.42
N ALA A 140 -4.54 -10.55 -4.66
CA ALA A 140 -5.46 -9.44 -4.40
C ALA A 140 -5.60 -9.15 -2.90
N ALA A 141 -5.64 -10.19 -2.05
CA ALA A 141 -5.67 -10.05 -0.60
C ALA A 141 -4.37 -9.44 -0.05
N ASP A 142 -3.21 -9.85 -0.59
CA ASP A 142 -1.90 -9.30 -0.23
C ASP A 142 -1.82 -7.82 -0.63
N ALA A 143 -2.33 -7.45 -1.82
CA ALA A 143 -2.43 -6.06 -2.25
C ALA A 143 -3.38 -5.22 -1.37
N LEU A 144 -4.55 -5.76 -0.97
CA LEU A 144 -5.44 -5.10 -0.01
C LEU A 144 -4.77 -4.91 1.34
N ALA A 145 -3.98 -5.89 1.81
CA ALA A 145 -3.22 -5.77 3.05
C ALA A 145 -2.19 -4.63 2.98
N ALA A 146 -1.51 -4.43 1.85
CA ALA A 146 -0.61 -3.30 1.63
C ALA A 146 -1.36 -1.95 1.69
N ALA A 147 -2.54 -1.85 1.07
CA ALA A 147 -3.39 -0.67 1.13
C ALA A 147 -3.85 -0.36 2.57
N ILE A 148 -4.28 -1.37 3.35
CA ILE A 148 -4.65 -1.23 4.76
C ILE A 148 -3.46 -0.77 5.60
N CYS A 149 -2.27 -1.33 5.37
CA CYS A 149 -1.04 -0.92 6.05
C CYS A 149 -0.78 0.58 5.84
N HIS A 150 -0.90 1.06 4.60
CA HIS A 150 -0.74 2.48 4.27
C HIS A 150 -1.80 3.36 4.95
N ALA A 151 -3.05 2.92 4.94
CA ALA A 151 -4.14 3.65 5.61
C ALA A 151 -3.87 3.85 7.11
N HIS A 152 -3.33 2.84 7.80
CA HIS A 152 -2.98 2.94 9.22
C HIS A 152 -1.76 3.85 9.44
N ALA A 153 -0.72 3.74 8.60
CA ALA A 153 0.50 4.54 8.70
C ALA A 153 0.23 6.03 8.46
N SER A 154 -0.50 6.39 7.41
CA SER A 154 -0.82 7.78 7.08
C SER A 154 -1.69 8.45 8.16
N GLY A 155 -2.59 7.70 8.81
CA GLY A 155 -3.37 8.19 9.95
C GLY A 155 -2.53 8.50 11.18
N SER A 156 -1.48 7.72 11.44
CA SER A 156 -0.56 7.94 12.56
C SER A 156 0.35 9.15 12.32
N MET A 157 0.84 9.34 11.10
CA MET A 157 1.67 10.50 10.72
C MET A 157 0.89 11.81 10.82
N THR A 158 -0.36 11.82 10.38
CA THR A 158 -1.24 13.00 10.49
C THR A 158 -1.48 13.37 11.96
N LYS A 159 -1.76 12.39 12.83
CA LYS A 159 -1.93 12.63 14.28
C LYS A 159 -0.65 13.20 14.90
N LEU A 160 0.52 12.67 14.56
CA LEU A 160 1.81 13.15 15.09
C LEU A 160 2.11 14.56 14.61
N ALA A 161 1.85 14.89 13.34
CA ALA A 161 2.03 16.22 12.78
C ALA A 161 1.13 17.25 13.49
N VAL A 162 -0.14 16.92 13.74
CA VAL A 162 -1.07 17.78 14.47
C VAL A 162 -0.61 18.00 15.93
N LEU A 163 -0.17 16.95 16.63
CA LEU A 163 0.33 17.05 18.00
C LEU A 163 1.58 17.93 18.06
N ASN A 164 2.51 17.79 17.11
CA ASN A 164 3.71 18.62 17.03
C ASN A 164 3.38 20.10 16.73
N ALA A 165 2.41 20.37 15.87
CA ALA A 165 1.96 21.72 15.57
C ALA A 165 1.31 22.39 16.81
N LEU A 166 0.47 21.67 17.55
CA LEU A 166 -0.14 22.16 18.79
C LEU A 166 0.88 22.33 19.93
N GLY A 167 1.83 21.39 20.08
CA GLY A 167 2.91 21.47 21.07
C GLY A 167 3.91 22.59 20.79
N GLY A 168 4.14 22.94 19.51
CA GLY A 168 4.95 24.11 19.10
C GLY A 168 4.31 25.45 19.49
N MET A 169 2.99 25.57 19.41
CA MET A 169 2.25 26.78 19.85
C MET A 169 2.29 26.98 21.37
N ALA A 170 2.32 25.92 22.18
CA ALA A 170 2.40 26.01 23.64
C ALA A 170 3.76 26.53 24.12
N ARG A 171 4.87 26.21 23.44
CA ARG A 171 6.22 26.66 23.78
C ARG A 171 6.53 28.11 23.35
N GLY A 172 5.78 28.67 22.40
CA GLY A 172 5.96 30.08 21.93
C GLY A 172 5.40 31.15 22.88
N ARG A 173 4.46 30.79 23.77
CA ARG A 173 3.83 31.74 24.68
C ARG A 173 4.57 32.02 25.98
N SER A 174 5.60 31.24 26.38
CA SER A 174 6.30 31.40 27.66
C SER A 174 7.56 32.29 27.61
N ARG A 175 7.96 32.85 26.44
CA ARG A 175 9.17 33.66 26.30
C ARG A 175 8.95 35.18 26.20
N ALA A 176 7.72 35.69 26.40
CA ALA A 176 7.41 37.11 26.23
C ALA A 176 7.21 37.88 27.55
N SER A 177 7.66 37.35 28.70
CA SER A 177 7.52 38.05 29.97
C SER A 177 8.77 37.92 30.82
N THR A 178 9.87 38.62 30.43
CA THR A 178 10.88 39.09 31.42
C THR A 178 11.89 40.00 30.68
N ARG A 179 11.50 41.26 30.41
CA ARG A 179 12.45 42.37 30.27
C ARG A 179 11.75 43.70 30.62
N ARG A 180 11.70 44.00 31.90
CA ARG A 180 11.68 45.37 32.46
C ARG A 180 12.20 45.30 33.89
N ARG A 181 13.42 45.64 34.09
CA ARG A 181 13.99 46.66 34.98
C ARG A 181 15.50 46.62 34.88
#